data_0b331fa6901f60b728c1c57245386aab
#
_entry.id   0b331fa6901f60b728c1c57245386aab
#
_cell.length_a   1.000
_cell.length_b   1.000
_cell.length_c   1.000
_cell.angle_alpha   90.00
_cell.angle_beta   90.00
_cell.angle_gamma   90.00
#
_symmetry.space_group_name_H-M   'P 1'
#
loop_
_entity.id
_entity.type
_entity.pdbx_description
1 polymer ?
#
loop_
_entity_poly.entity_id
_entity_poly.type
_entity_poly.pdbx_seq_one_letter_code
_entity_poly.pdbx_strand_id
1 'polypeptide(L)'
;MFSLELLDADSIVRFSERVVEQAAAEGNCVIVGRGSQHFLRTRNDTLRFFLYAPKEEKLRGLIAQGKTEADARALVDTVDRERATFIKKYFHAQWPNRSVYHAMFNTAAGDEVLIQAILSFLQQRRQRPIASS
;
A
#
# COMPACT_ATOMS: atom_id res chain seq x y z
N MET A 1 0.65 16.41 -24.89
CA MET A 1 0.51 15.95 -23.51
C MET A 1 -0.24 14.62 -23.50
N PHE A 2 0.31 13.65 -22.81
CA PHE A 2 -0.25 12.31 -22.77
C PHE A 2 -1.46 12.28 -21.82
N SER A 3 -2.62 11.84 -22.34
CA SER A 3 -3.84 11.75 -21.53
C SER A 3 -3.98 10.34 -20.93
N LEU A 4 -4.19 10.23 -19.63
CA LEU A 4 -4.44 8.95 -18.96
C LEU A 4 -5.73 8.29 -19.43
N GLU A 5 -6.67 9.06 -19.98
CA GLU A 5 -7.93 8.55 -20.53
C GLU A 5 -7.71 7.66 -21.76
N LEU A 6 -6.59 7.82 -22.44
CA LEU A 6 -6.23 7.02 -23.62
C LEU A 6 -5.53 5.70 -23.25
N LEU A 7 -5.21 5.49 -21.97
CA LEU A 7 -4.58 4.28 -21.51
C LEU A 7 -5.61 3.29 -20.97
N ASP A 8 -5.50 2.03 -21.39
CA ASP A 8 -6.26 0.97 -20.74
C ASP A 8 -5.63 0.59 -19.38
N ALA A 9 -6.39 -0.15 -18.57
CA ALA A 9 -5.96 -0.54 -17.24
C ALA A 9 -4.68 -1.40 -17.26
N ASP A 10 -4.55 -2.27 -18.25
CA ASP A 10 -3.39 -3.15 -18.38
C ASP A 10 -2.12 -2.37 -18.69
N SER A 11 -2.23 -1.35 -19.55
CA SER A 11 -1.10 -0.47 -19.85
C SER A 11 -0.66 0.34 -18.65
N ILE A 12 -1.62 0.81 -17.85
CA ILE A 12 -1.33 1.54 -16.61
C ILE A 12 -0.58 0.64 -15.62
N VAL A 13 -1.00 -0.60 -15.46
CA VAL A 13 -0.35 -1.56 -14.56
C VAL A 13 1.08 -1.84 -15.02
N ARG A 14 1.30 -2.11 -16.31
CA ARG A 14 2.65 -2.34 -16.85
C ARG A 14 3.55 -1.12 -16.68
N PHE A 15 3.01 0.07 -16.91
CA PHE A 15 3.76 1.31 -16.69
C PHE A 15 4.12 1.48 -15.20
N SER A 16 3.17 1.24 -14.30
CA SER A 16 3.40 1.30 -12.86
C SER A 16 4.47 0.32 -12.41
N GLU A 17 4.46 -0.90 -12.93
CA GLU A 17 5.48 -1.90 -12.63
C GLU A 17 6.88 -1.41 -13.01
N ARG A 18 7.03 -0.85 -14.20
CA ARG A 18 8.33 -0.33 -14.66
C ARG A 18 8.82 0.82 -13.79
N VAL A 19 7.92 1.74 -13.42
CA VAL A 19 8.27 2.87 -12.55
C VAL A 19 8.69 2.38 -11.16
N VAL A 20 7.93 1.45 -10.60
CA VAL A 20 8.23 0.88 -9.27
C VAL A 20 9.57 0.13 -9.28
N GLU A 21 9.80 -0.70 -10.29
CA GLU A 21 11.06 -1.46 -10.39
C GLU A 21 12.26 -0.55 -10.57
N GLN A 22 12.12 0.51 -11.37
CA GLN A 22 13.19 1.49 -11.55
C GLN A 22 13.48 2.25 -10.25
N ALA A 23 12.46 2.69 -9.54
CA ALA A 23 12.63 3.37 -8.25
C ALA A 23 13.32 2.47 -7.23
N ALA A 24 12.93 1.20 -7.17
CA ALA A 24 13.55 0.24 -6.27
C ALA A 24 15.02 -0.03 -6.63
N ALA A 25 15.35 -0.08 -7.91
CA ALA A 25 16.72 -0.27 -8.36
C ALA A 25 17.62 0.93 -8.01
N GLU A 26 17.09 2.14 -8.08
CA GLU A 26 17.81 3.35 -7.67
C GLU A 26 17.98 3.43 -6.15
N GLY A 27 17.03 2.87 -5.38
CA GLY A 27 17.09 2.83 -3.93
C GLY A 27 16.76 4.15 -3.25
N ASN A 28 16.84 4.16 -1.92
CA ASN A 28 16.62 5.34 -1.07
C ASN A 28 15.29 6.04 -1.35
N CYS A 29 14.21 5.28 -1.44
CA CYS A 29 12.90 5.81 -1.75
C CYS A 29 11.81 5.15 -0.92
N VAL A 30 10.68 5.84 -0.82
CA VAL A 30 9.44 5.34 -0.24
C VAL A 30 8.40 5.28 -1.35
N ILE A 31 7.81 4.12 -1.54
CA ILE A 31 6.79 3.91 -2.58
C ILE A 31 5.46 3.67 -1.89
N VAL A 32 4.45 4.44 -2.28
CA VAL A 32 3.11 4.35 -1.70
C VAL A 32 2.13 3.82 -2.75
N GLY A 33 1.51 2.69 -2.43
CA GLY A 33 0.48 2.10 -3.29
C GLY A 33 1.01 1.54 -4.61
N ARG A 34 0.20 1.62 -5.66
CA ARG A 34 0.51 1.20 -7.04
C ARG A 34 0.78 -0.30 -7.21
N GLY A 35 0.36 -1.12 -6.25
CA GLY A 35 0.67 -2.55 -6.27
C GLY A 35 2.14 -2.86 -6.00
N SER A 36 2.90 -1.90 -5.52
CA SER A 36 4.35 -2.03 -5.30
C SER A 36 4.71 -3.20 -4.40
N GLN A 37 3.90 -3.51 -3.41
CA GLN A 37 4.11 -4.66 -2.53
C GLN A 37 4.14 -5.98 -3.28
N HIS A 38 3.40 -6.10 -4.37
CA HIS A 38 3.37 -7.31 -5.20
C HIS A 38 4.51 -7.31 -6.22
N PHE A 39 4.79 -6.18 -6.86
CA PHE A 39 5.90 -6.08 -7.81
C PHE A 39 7.26 -6.34 -7.14
N LEU A 40 7.42 -5.92 -5.90
CA LEU A 40 8.69 -6.01 -5.17
C LEU A 40 8.74 -7.16 -4.17
N ARG A 41 7.77 -8.08 -4.20
CA ARG A 41 7.65 -9.14 -3.18
C ARG A 41 8.86 -10.08 -3.09
N THR A 42 9.61 -10.23 -4.17
CA THR A 42 10.77 -11.12 -4.22
C THR A 42 12.09 -10.41 -3.92
N ARG A 43 12.08 -9.08 -3.76
CA ARG A 43 13.29 -8.33 -3.44
C ARG A 43 13.57 -8.39 -1.95
N ASN A 44 14.82 -8.67 -1.59
CA ASN A 44 15.26 -8.71 -0.20
C ASN A 44 15.77 -7.35 0.33
N ASP A 45 15.82 -6.34 -0.54
CA ASP A 45 16.27 -4.98 -0.22
C ASP A 45 15.11 -3.99 -0.03
N THR A 46 13.88 -4.49 0.07
CA THR A 46 12.69 -3.69 0.31
C THR A 46 12.01 -4.11 1.60
N LEU A 47 11.48 -3.13 2.33
CA LEU A 47 10.56 -3.38 3.43
C LEU A 47 9.14 -3.04 2.98
N ARG A 48 8.20 -3.91 3.28
CA ARG A 48 6.81 -3.76 2.86
C ARG A 48 5.91 -3.68 4.08
N PHE A 49 5.19 -2.58 4.19
CA PHE A 49 4.30 -2.30 5.32
C PHE A 49 2.89 -2.05 4.83
N PHE A 50 1.92 -2.54 5.58
CA PHE A 50 0.52 -2.25 5.36
C PHE A 50 0.00 -1.41 6.51
N LEU A 51 -0.50 -0.23 6.19
CA LEU A 51 -1.12 0.67 7.17
C LEU A 51 -2.64 0.59 7.00
N TYR A 52 -3.34 0.33 8.08
CA TYR A 52 -4.80 0.26 8.04
C TYR A 52 -5.40 1.03 9.21
N ALA A 53 -6.60 1.55 8.99
CA ALA A 53 -7.40 2.18 10.05
C ALA A 53 -8.65 1.35 10.29
N PRO A 54 -9.13 1.26 11.55
CA PRO A 54 -10.43 0.67 11.82
C PRO A 54 -11.52 1.40 11.02
N LYS A 55 -12.52 0.65 10.56
CA LYS A 55 -13.61 1.19 9.75
C LYS A 55 -14.27 2.41 10.43
N GLU A 56 -14.50 2.33 11.71
CA GLU A 56 -15.14 3.42 12.48
C GLU A 56 -14.29 4.70 12.47
N GLU A 57 -12.99 4.60 12.49
CA GLU A 57 -12.10 5.77 12.39
C GLU A 57 -12.09 6.37 10.99
N LYS A 58 -12.12 5.54 9.95
CA LYS A 58 -12.28 6.02 8.58
C LYS A 58 -13.58 6.80 8.42
N LEU A 59 -14.68 6.27 8.97
CA LEU A 59 -15.99 6.92 8.94
C LEU A 59 -15.95 8.27 9.66
N ARG A 60 -15.41 8.31 10.86
CA ARG A 60 -15.30 9.56 11.62
C ARG A 60 -14.50 10.62 10.86
N GLY A 61 -13.39 10.23 10.25
CA GLY A 61 -12.59 11.14 9.46
C GLY A 61 -13.34 11.73 8.27
N LEU A 62 -14.08 10.89 7.54
CA LEU A 62 -14.89 11.34 6.39
C LEU A 62 -16.06 12.23 6.82
N ILE A 63 -16.72 11.91 7.92
CA ILE A 63 -17.80 12.73 8.48
C ILE A 63 -17.25 14.10 8.92
N ALA A 64 -16.08 14.12 9.56
CA ALA A 64 -15.41 15.36 9.94
C ALA A 64 -15.06 16.25 8.73
N GLN A 65 -14.85 15.64 7.55
CA GLN A 65 -14.62 16.35 6.29
C GLN A 65 -15.91 16.83 5.61
N GLY A 66 -17.07 16.61 6.23
CA GLY A 66 -18.36 17.09 5.74
C GLY A 66 -19.21 16.05 5.02
N LYS A 67 -18.82 14.79 4.97
CA LYS A 67 -19.65 13.74 4.38
C LYS A 67 -20.73 13.28 5.35
N THR A 68 -21.88 12.86 4.80
CA THR A 68 -22.89 12.18 5.62
C THR A 68 -22.41 10.79 6.01
N GLU A 69 -22.99 10.23 7.06
CA GLU A 69 -22.66 8.86 7.50
C GLU A 69 -22.89 7.84 6.36
N ALA A 70 -24.02 7.96 5.66
CA ALA A 70 -24.37 7.06 4.56
C ALA A 70 -23.34 7.14 3.42
N ASP A 71 -22.94 8.35 3.03
CA ASP A 71 -21.95 8.56 1.98
C ASP A 71 -20.56 8.07 2.40
N ALA A 72 -20.21 8.29 3.66
CA ALA A 72 -18.94 7.82 4.21
C ALA A 72 -18.85 6.29 4.21
N ARG A 73 -19.89 5.59 4.63
CA ARG A 73 -19.96 4.12 4.60
C ARG A 73 -19.87 3.59 3.18
N ALA A 74 -20.61 4.17 2.26
CA ALA A 74 -20.58 3.77 0.85
C ALA A 74 -19.17 3.95 0.25
N LEU A 75 -18.51 5.05 0.56
CA LEU A 75 -17.16 5.33 0.06
C LEU A 75 -16.14 4.33 0.59
N VAL A 76 -16.15 4.04 1.89
CA VAL A 76 -15.22 3.06 2.49
C VAL A 76 -15.41 1.68 1.84
N ASP A 77 -16.63 1.21 1.72
CA ASP A 77 -16.91 -0.10 1.15
C ASP A 77 -16.51 -0.17 -0.33
N THR A 78 -16.76 0.89 -1.09
CA THR A 78 -16.42 0.96 -2.52
C THR A 78 -14.90 0.93 -2.72
N VAL A 79 -14.15 1.74 -1.99
CA VAL A 79 -12.69 1.81 -2.12
C VAL A 79 -12.05 0.47 -1.77
N ASP A 80 -12.46 -0.16 -0.68
CA ASP A 80 -11.91 -1.46 -0.28
C ASP A 80 -12.23 -2.55 -1.30
N ARG A 81 -13.45 -2.55 -1.85
CA ARG A 81 -13.85 -3.50 -2.90
C ARG A 81 -13.03 -3.31 -4.17
N GLU A 82 -12.82 -2.07 -4.59
CA GLU A 82 -12.02 -1.75 -5.77
C GLU A 82 -10.57 -2.22 -5.62
N ARG A 83 -9.97 -2.02 -4.45
CA ARG A 83 -8.62 -2.49 -4.17
C ARG A 83 -8.53 -4.01 -4.20
N ALA A 84 -9.47 -4.69 -3.55
CA ALA A 84 -9.51 -6.16 -3.55
C ALA A 84 -9.66 -6.71 -4.97
N THR A 85 -10.53 -6.12 -5.77
CA THR A 85 -10.77 -6.51 -7.17
C THR A 85 -9.51 -6.29 -8.01
N PHE A 86 -8.86 -5.16 -7.87
CA PHE A 86 -7.63 -4.84 -8.59
C PHE A 86 -6.51 -5.84 -8.28
N ILE A 87 -6.27 -6.10 -7.01
CA ILE A 87 -5.23 -7.04 -6.57
C ILE A 87 -5.51 -8.45 -7.06
N LYS A 88 -6.76 -8.89 -6.99
CA LYS A 88 -7.14 -10.21 -7.51
C LYS A 88 -6.92 -10.33 -9.01
N LYS A 89 -7.30 -9.31 -9.77
CA LYS A 89 -7.19 -9.32 -11.23
C LYS A 89 -5.73 -9.35 -11.71
N TYR A 90 -4.89 -8.49 -11.16
CA TYR A 90 -3.53 -8.28 -11.68
C TYR A 90 -2.46 -9.11 -10.98
N PHE A 91 -2.69 -9.52 -9.75
CA PHE A 91 -1.70 -10.25 -8.97
C PHE A 91 -2.17 -11.63 -8.54
N HIS A 92 -3.42 -12.00 -8.86
CA HIS A 92 -4.04 -13.27 -8.47
C HIS A 92 -3.95 -13.53 -6.97
N ALA A 93 -4.07 -12.48 -6.17
CA ALA A 93 -3.90 -12.50 -4.73
C ALA A 93 -5.12 -11.94 -4.02
N GLN A 94 -5.26 -12.29 -2.75
CA GLN A 94 -6.23 -11.64 -1.87
C GLN A 94 -5.68 -10.32 -1.36
N TRP A 95 -6.56 -9.37 -1.08
CA TRP A 95 -6.20 -8.12 -0.44
C TRP A 95 -7.08 -7.87 0.79
N PRO A 96 -6.49 -7.54 1.93
CA PRO A 96 -5.05 -7.55 2.19
C PRO A 96 -4.51 -8.97 2.36
N ASN A 97 -3.27 -9.20 1.93
CA ASN A 97 -2.59 -10.48 2.12
C ASN A 97 -1.40 -10.27 3.05
N ARG A 98 -1.53 -10.75 4.28
CA ARG A 98 -0.51 -10.54 5.31
C ARG A 98 0.86 -11.12 4.96
N SER A 99 0.91 -12.15 4.11
CA SER A 99 2.18 -12.77 3.72
C SER A 99 3.06 -11.88 2.85
N VAL A 100 2.47 -10.85 2.23
CA VAL A 100 3.19 -9.90 1.37
C VAL A 100 3.94 -8.86 2.18
N TYR A 101 3.52 -8.61 3.42
CA TYR A 101 4.03 -7.50 4.23
C TYR A 101 4.93 -7.99 5.36
N HIS A 102 5.95 -7.21 5.68
CA HIS A 102 6.80 -7.46 6.85
C HIS A 102 6.10 -7.08 8.15
N ALA A 103 5.22 -6.08 8.10
CA ALA A 103 4.38 -5.71 9.24
C ALA A 103 3.10 -5.05 8.77
N MET A 104 2.06 -5.17 9.58
CA MET A 104 0.77 -4.52 9.37
C MET A 104 0.49 -3.67 10.61
N PHE A 105 0.26 -2.37 10.39
CA PHE A 105 0.09 -1.41 11.48
C PHE A 105 -1.30 -0.81 11.47
N ASN A 106 -1.93 -0.81 12.63
CA ASN A 106 -3.17 -0.08 12.86
C ASN A 106 -2.83 1.38 13.16
N THR A 107 -3.33 2.30 12.32
CA THR A 107 -3.03 3.73 12.45
C THR A 107 -3.60 4.35 13.73
N ALA A 108 -4.50 3.66 14.42
CA ALA A 108 -4.99 4.08 15.74
C ALA A 108 -3.88 4.14 16.80
N ALA A 109 -2.76 3.47 16.59
CA ALA A 109 -1.61 3.54 17.50
C ALA A 109 -0.96 4.92 17.55
N GLY A 110 -1.24 5.78 16.58
CA GLY A 110 -0.71 7.14 16.51
C GLY A 110 0.48 7.26 15.57
N ASP A 111 0.58 8.41 14.90
CA ASP A 111 1.57 8.63 13.85
C ASP A 111 3.00 8.50 14.37
N GLU A 112 3.28 9.08 15.52
CA GLU A 112 4.64 9.07 16.08
C GLU A 112 5.11 7.64 16.40
N VAL A 113 4.23 6.82 16.96
CA VAL A 113 4.53 5.42 17.27
C VAL A 113 4.84 4.65 15.99
N LEU A 114 4.03 4.87 14.93
CA LEU A 114 4.21 4.18 13.66
C LEU A 114 5.51 4.61 12.96
N ILE A 115 5.81 5.90 12.99
CA ILE A 115 7.05 6.41 12.41
C ILE A 115 8.25 5.76 13.08
N GLN A 116 8.28 5.72 14.40
CA GLN A 116 9.38 5.10 15.14
C GLN A 116 9.48 3.61 14.88
N ALA A 117 8.35 2.92 14.77
CA ALA A 117 8.33 1.49 14.45
C ALA A 117 8.93 1.22 13.07
N ILE A 118 8.54 1.98 12.05
CA ILE A 118 9.06 1.83 10.69
C ILE A 118 10.56 2.13 10.64
N LEU A 119 10.99 3.19 11.30
CA LEU A 119 12.41 3.54 11.36
C LEU A 119 13.24 2.46 12.09
N SER A 120 12.66 1.83 13.12
CA SER A 120 13.30 0.71 13.82
C SER A 120 13.48 -0.50 12.92
N PHE A 121 12.48 -0.86 12.11
CA PHE A 121 12.62 -1.91 11.10
C PHE A 121 13.77 -1.62 10.15
N LEU A 122 13.85 -0.40 9.65
CA LEU A 122 14.89 -0.01 8.71
C LEU A 122 16.29 -0.10 9.34
N GLN A 123 16.42 0.36 10.57
CA GLN A 123 17.69 0.31 11.31
C GLN A 123 18.12 -1.13 11.59
N GLN A 124 17.22 -1.98 12.06
CA GLN A 124 17.51 -3.37 12.33
C GLN A 124 17.89 -4.14 11.07
N ARG A 125 17.28 -3.82 9.95
CA ARG A 125 17.60 -4.43 8.67
C ARG A 125 19.02 -4.11 8.21
N ARG A 126 19.49 -2.89 8.43
CA ARG A 126 20.86 -2.49 8.10
C ARG A 126 21.89 -3.30 8.87
N GLN A 127 21.55 -3.70 10.10
CA GLN A 127 22.40 -4.51 10.97
C GLN A 127 22.26 -6.00 10.69
N ARG A 128 21.07 -6.46 10.28
CA ARG A 128 20.74 -7.87 10.06
C ARG A 128 19.91 -7.98 8.78
N PRO A 129 20.53 -8.27 7.63
CA PRO A 129 19.79 -8.42 6.39
C PRO A 129 18.66 -9.45 6.52
N ILE A 130 17.51 -9.12 5.94
CA ILE A 130 16.37 -10.02 5.92
C ILE A 130 16.67 -11.16 4.94
N ALA A 131 16.44 -12.40 5.38
CA ALA A 131 16.61 -13.55 4.51
C ALA A 131 15.66 -13.48 3.31
N SER A 132 16.15 -13.85 2.13
CA SER A 132 15.28 -13.98 0.96
C SER A 132 14.34 -15.14 1.17
N SER A 133 13.06 -14.89 0.95
CA SER A 133 12.03 -15.92 1.03
C SER A 133 11.80 -16.55 -0.34
#